data_cf94720fe255326153111bf7a2dfa90d
#
_entry.id   cf94720fe255326153111bf7a2dfa90d
#
_cell.length_a   1.000
_cell.length_b   1.000
_cell.length_c   1.000
_cell.angle_alpha   90.00
_cell.angle_beta   90.00
_cell.angle_gamma   90.00
#
_symmetry.space_group_name_H-M   'P 1'
#
loop_
_entity.id
_entity.type
_entity.pdbx_description
1 polymer ?
#
loop_
_entity_poly.entity_id
_entity_poly.type
_entity_poly.pdbx_seq_one_letter_code
_entity_poly.pdbx_strand_id
1 'polypeptide(L)'
;MLKVGIFGIGHLGKIHLKILSELSKLYEIVGFIDPNNSEAESIQKLYKIPRYHVAQDLIEHCDCIDIVTPTPFHFEIAKEALEAGKAVFIEKPMTDKIDEAETLINLSKEKSGLIQVGHVERFNSAFIESKKYIKQPMFIETHRLGQFNPRGIDVPVILDLMIHDIDIILNVVNSKIQKISATGVSVISDSHDIANARIEFENGCVANLTASRISLKNMRKSRFFQKDAYVSVDFLTKELEVVQLEDFVGSSDDFDIVFDPGNGKVKKRILFNKPNILETNAIKEELISFHSSIVNKTPPVVSGEDGLKSLKIAIMIMESMKKTN
;
A
#
# COMPACT_ATOMS: atom_id res chain seq x y z
N MET A 1 -15.75 -12.48 -17.46
CA MET A 1 -15.94 -12.61 -16.00
C MET A 1 -14.90 -13.61 -15.52
N LEU A 2 -14.10 -13.24 -14.52
CA LEU A 2 -13.07 -14.11 -13.96
C LEU A 2 -13.65 -14.90 -12.77
N LYS A 3 -13.29 -16.16 -12.66
CA LYS A 3 -13.61 -17.02 -11.50
C LYS A 3 -12.59 -16.79 -10.40
N VAL A 4 -13.05 -16.32 -9.22
CA VAL A 4 -12.17 -16.00 -8.09
C VAL A 4 -12.46 -16.90 -6.88
N GLY A 5 -11.39 -17.44 -6.29
CA GLY A 5 -11.38 -18.13 -5.01
C GLY A 5 -10.77 -17.25 -3.92
N ILE A 6 -11.37 -17.26 -2.72
CA ILE A 6 -10.94 -16.39 -1.62
C ILE A 6 -10.32 -17.25 -0.51
N PHE A 7 -9.13 -16.91 -0.06
CA PHE A 7 -8.47 -17.51 1.09
C PHE A 7 -8.46 -16.54 2.26
N GLY A 8 -9.18 -16.89 3.33
CA GLY A 8 -9.35 -16.06 4.52
C GLY A 8 -10.62 -15.19 4.48
N ILE A 9 -11.53 -15.42 5.41
CA ILE A 9 -12.79 -14.63 5.60
C ILE A 9 -12.77 -13.93 6.97
N GLY A 10 -11.59 -13.51 7.40
CA GLY A 10 -11.45 -12.62 8.55
C GLY A 10 -12.01 -11.22 8.29
N HIS A 11 -11.61 -10.25 9.09
CA HIS A 11 -12.13 -8.88 8.95
C HIS A 11 -11.95 -8.30 7.55
N LEU A 12 -10.73 -8.37 6.99
CA LEU A 12 -10.43 -7.84 5.66
C LEU A 12 -11.02 -8.71 4.55
N GLY A 13 -10.97 -10.05 4.70
CA GLY A 13 -11.59 -10.97 3.74
C GLY A 13 -13.09 -10.76 3.56
N LYS A 14 -13.82 -10.39 4.62
CA LYS A 14 -15.25 -10.00 4.51
C LYS A 14 -15.43 -8.72 3.68
N ILE A 15 -14.49 -7.78 3.77
CA ILE A 15 -14.52 -6.55 2.95
C ILE A 15 -14.27 -6.90 1.48
N HIS A 16 -13.26 -7.74 1.20
CA HIS A 16 -12.99 -8.21 -0.16
C HIS A 16 -14.19 -8.98 -0.73
N LEU A 17 -14.75 -9.92 0.01
CA LEU A 17 -15.91 -10.69 -0.40
C LEU A 17 -17.11 -9.79 -0.75
N LYS A 18 -17.38 -8.77 0.08
CA LYS A 18 -18.43 -7.79 -0.19
C LYS A 18 -18.19 -7.05 -1.49
N ILE A 19 -16.98 -6.54 -1.69
CA ILE A 19 -16.62 -5.77 -2.88
C ILE A 19 -16.64 -6.66 -4.13
N LEU A 20 -16.11 -7.88 -4.07
CA LEU A 20 -16.16 -8.84 -5.17
C LEU A 20 -17.61 -9.16 -5.55
N SER A 21 -18.53 -9.29 -4.56
CA SER A 21 -19.95 -9.48 -4.81
C SER A 21 -20.61 -8.28 -5.52
N GLU A 22 -20.16 -7.04 -5.22
CA GLU A 22 -20.59 -5.84 -5.94
C GLU A 22 -20.03 -5.79 -7.37
N LEU A 23 -18.87 -6.39 -7.60
CA LEU A 23 -18.18 -6.48 -8.90
C LEU A 23 -18.64 -7.71 -9.72
N SER A 24 -19.85 -8.18 -9.56
CA SER A 24 -20.39 -9.39 -10.19
C SER A 24 -20.39 -9.41 -11.73
N LYS A 25 -20.16 -8.27 -12.38
CA LYS A 25 -19.92 -8.20 -13.84
C LYS A 25 -18.48 -8.55 -14.22
N LEU A 26 -17.54 -8.44 -13.28
CA LEU A 26 -16.12 -8.71 -13.48
C LEU A 26 -15.72 -10.08 -12.91
N TYR A 27 -16.26 -10.43 -11.75
CA TYR A 27 -15.89 -11.62 -10.99
C TYR A 27 -17.10 -12.54 -10.71
N GLU A 28 -16.84 -13.84 -10.79
CA GLU A 28 -17.67 -14.91 -10.26
C GLU A 28 -16.96 -15.51 -9.06
N ILE A 29 -17.56 -15.42 -7.87
CA ILE A 29 -16.98 -15.99 -6.66
C ILE A 29 -17.27 -17.49 -6.65
N VAL A 30 -16.27 -18.32 -6.86
CA VAL A 30 -16.37 -19.78 -6.88
C VAL A 30 -16.61 -20.33 -5.47
N GLY A 31 -15.89 -19.77 -4.49
CA GLY A 31 -15.97 -20.19 -3.11
C GLY A 31 -14.85 -19.59 -2.27
N PHE A 32 -14.74 -20.08 -1.03
CA PHE A 32 -13.70 -19.60 -0.11
C PHE A 32 -13.18 -20.73 0.78
N ILE A 33 -12.01 -20.49 1.38
CA ILE A 33 -11.42 -21.29 2.45
C ILE A 33 -11.21 -20.43 3.68
N ASP A 34 -11.65 -20.90 4.83
CA ASP A 34 -11.36 -20.32 6.14
C ASP A 34 -11.45 -21.42 7.21
N PRO A 35 -10.50 -21.51 8.15
CA PRO A 35 -10.50 -22.52 9.19
C PRO A 35 -11.57 -22.29 10.27
N ASN A 36 -12.09 -21.06 10.43
CA ASN A 36 -13.08 -20.71 11.42
C ASN A 36 -14.48 -21.16 11.00
N ASN A 37 -14.99 -22.23 11.61
CA ASN A 37 -16.28 -22.83 11.26
C ASN A 37 -17.46 -21.87 11.44
N SER A 38 -17.53 -21.14 12.54
CA SER A 38 -18.67 -20.26 12.85
C SER A 38 -18.78 -19.09 11.87
N GLU A 39 -17.64 -18.50 11.52
CA GLU A 39 -17.56 -17.43 10.52
C GLU A 39 -17.91 -17.97 9.13
N ALA A 40 -17.36 -19.11 8.76
CA ALA A 40 -17.59 -19.74 7.46
C ALA A 40 -19.07 -20.08 7.24
N GLU A 41 -19.74 -20.67 8.23
CA GLU A 41 -21.17 -20.95 8.15
C GLU A 41 -22.03 -19.70 7.98
N SER A 42 -21.67 -18.62 8.67
CA SER A 42 -22.35 -17.33 8.54
C SER A 42 -22.21 -16.76 7.13
N ILE A 43 -21.01 -16.85 6.55
CA ILE A 43 -20.74 -16.39 5.19
C ILE A 43 -21.46 -17.24 4.14
N GLN A 44 -21.44 -18.57 4.28
CA GLN A 44 -22.16 -19.47 3.37
C GLN A 44 -23.67 -19.15 3.32
N LYS A 45 -24.29 -18.91 4.49
CA LYS A 45 -25.71 -18.54 4.57
C LYS A 45 -26.00 -17.19 3.93
N LEU A 46 -25.13 -16.19 4.18
CA LEU A 46 -25.34 -14.81 3.73
C LEU A 46 -25.13 -14.66 2.22
N TYR A 47 -24.01 -15.19 1.70
CA TYR A 47 -23.61 -14.99 0.30
C TYR A 47 -24.00 -16.16 -0.62
N LYS A 48 -24.44 -17.30 -0.06
CA LYS A 48 -24.79 -18.53 -0.79
C LYS A 48 -23.65 -19.05 -1.67
N ILE A 49 -22.42 -18.91 -1.20
CA ILE A 49 -21.21 -19.39 -1.86
C ILE A 49 -20.67 -20.63 -1.13
N PRO A 50 -20.06 -21.61 -1.85
CA PRO A 50 -19.53 -22.81 -1.23
C PRO A 50 -18.27 -22.53 -0.40
N ARG A 51 -18.12 -23.24 0.71
CA ARG A 51 -16.89 -23.36 1.46
C ARG A 51 -16.13 -24.57 0.97
N TYR A 52 -14.86 -24.41 0.70
CA TYR A 52 -13.91 -25.48 0.39
C TYR A 52 -13.07 -25.81 1.62
N HIS A 53 -12.53 -27.03 1.67
CA HIS A 53 -11.66 -27.50 2.76
C HIS A 53 -10.28 -27.87 2.28
N VAL A 54 -10.10 -28.05 0.99
CA VAL A 54 -8.84 -28.37 0.33
C VAL A 54 -8.48 -27.24 -0.62
N ALA A 55 -7.26 -26.72 -0.52
CA ALA A 55 -6.81 -25.59 -1.32
C ALA A 55 -6.83 -25.91 -2.81
N GLN A 56 -6.33 -27.08 -3.18
CA GLN A 56 -6.25 -27.52 -4.58
C GLN A 56 -7.63 -27.58 -5.24
N ASP A 57 -8.66 -28.07 -4.52
CA ASP A 57 -10.03 -28.17 -5.05
C ASP A 57 -10.60 -26.78 -5.40
N LEU A 58 -10.30 -25.75 -4.61
CA LEU A 58 -10.73 -24.38 -4.93
C LEU A 58 -9.91 -23.80 -6.08
N ILE A 59 -8.58 -23.94 -6.03
CA ILE A 59 -7.65 -23.38 -7.01
C ILE A 59 -7.96 -23.90 -8.43
N GLU A 60 -8.24 -25.20 -8.59
CA GLU A 60 -8.54 -25.80 -9.88
C GLU A 60 -9.74 -25.16 -10.58
N HIS A 61 -10.75 -24.72 -9.81
CA HIS A 61 -11.98 -24.14 -10.35
C HIS A 61 -11.91 -22.63 -10.62
N CYS A 62 -10.78 -21.98 -10.29
CA CYS A 62 -10.61 -20.53 -10.38
C CYS A 62 -9.70 -20.10 -11.53
N ASP A 63 -9.86 -18.85 -11.98
CA ASP A 63 -8.92 -18.15 -12.86
C ASP A 63 -7.90 -17.36 -12.03
N CYS A 64 -8.30 -16.88 -10.87
CA CYS A 64 -7.46 -16.12 -9.94
C CYS A 64 -7.83 -16.40 -8.48
N ILE A 65 -6.86 -16.14 -7.61
CA ILE A 65 -6.98 -16.35 -6.17
C ILE A 65 -6.75 -15.03 -5.43
N ASP A 66 -7.63 -14.73 -4.47
CA ASP A 66 -7.56 -13.60 -3.56
C ASP A 66 -7.11 -14.08 -2.17
N ILE A 67 -5.90 -13.72 -1.75
CA ILE A 67 -5.25 -14.20 -0.52
C ILE A 67 -5.31 -13.09 0.53
N VAL A 68 -6.19 -13.27 1.51
CA VAL A 68 -6.50 -12.33 2.60
C VAL A 68 -6.37 -13.01 3.97
N THR A 69 -5.54 -14.03 4.03
CA THR A 69 -5.17 -14.75 5.25
C THR A 69 -4.18 -13.93 6.09
N PRO A 70 -3.84 -14.35 7.33
CA PRO A 70 -2.64 -13.86 8.00
C PRO A 70 -1.37 -14.17 7.20
N THR A 71 -0.39 -13.25 7.24
CA THR A 71 0.84 -13.29 6.43
C THR A 71 1.60 -14.63 6.40
N PRO A 72 1.71 -15.39 7.53
CA PRO A 72 2.43 -16.67 7.51
C PRO A 72 1.87 -17.70 6.52
N PHE A 73 0.64 -17.54 6.07
CA PHE A 73 -0.01 -18.45 5.13
C PHE A 73 0.07 -17.99 3.66
N HIS A 74 0.53 -16.75 3.41
CA HIS A 74 0.54 -16.16 2.06
C HIS A 74 1.40 -16.97 1.09
N PHE A 75 2.61 -17.35 1.53
CA PHE A 75 3.59 -18.02 0.67
C PHE A 75 3.07 -19.35 0.10
N GLU A 76 2.63 -20.25 0.96
CA GLU A 76 2.20 -21.59 0.52
C GLU A 76 0.99 -21.52 -0.40
N ILE A 77 -0.02 -20.70 -0.04
CA ILE A 77 -1.24 -20.54 -0.85
C ILE A 77 -0.89 -19.93 -2.22
N ALA A 78 -0.08 -18.87 -2.23
CA ALA A 78 0.33 -18.20 -3.47
C ALA A 78 1.16 -19.12 -4.36
N LYS A 79 2.04 -19.92 -3.76
CA LYS A 79 2.87 -20.90 -4.48
C LYS A 79 2.00 -21.96 -5.17
N GLU A 80 1.08 -22.61 -4.45
CA GLU A 80 0.16 -23.59 -5.03
C GLU A 80 -0.66 -23.00 -6.19
N ALA A 81 -1.18 -21.77 -6.00
CA ALA A 81 -1.96 -21.08 -7.03
C ALA A 81 -1.12 -20.77 -8.28
N LEU A 82 0.12 -20.26 -8.11
CA LEU A 82 1.02 -19.97 -9.22
C LEU A 82 1.50 -21.24 -9.93
N GLU A 83 1.77 -22.33 -9.20
CA GLU A 83 2.10 -23.65 -9.79
C GLU A 83 0.97 -24.16 -10.67
N ALA A 84 -0.29 -23.88 -10.29
CA ALA A 84 -1.46 -24.19 -11.11
C ALA A 84 -1.74 -23.15 -12.22
N GLY A 85 -0.82 -22.19 -12.43
CA GLY A 85 -0.93 -21.16 -13.49
C GLY A 85 -2.01 -20.11 -13.24
N LYS A 86 -2.42 -19.90 -11.99
CA LYS A 86 -3.45 -18.91 -11.62
C LYS A 86 -2.80 -17.55 -11.35
N ALA A 87 -3.57 -16.49 -11.61
CA ALA A 87 -3.21 -15.15 -11.12
C ALA A 87 -3.50 -15.05 -9.62
N VAL A 88 -2.66 -14.32 -8.88
CA VAL A 88 -2.84 -14.17 -7.43
C VAL A 88 -2.85 -12.70 -7.01
N PHE A 89 -3.81 -12.35 -6.18
CA PHE A 89 -3.81 -11.16 -5.36
C PHE A 89 -3.35 -11.56 -3.96
N ILE A 90 -2.37 -10.89 -3.42
CA ILE A 90 -1.82 -11.18 -2.10
C ILE A 90 -1.86 -9.92 -1.25
N GLU A 91 -2.53 -9.97 -0.09
CA GLU A 91 -2.49 -8.87 0.86
C GLU A 91 -1.08 -8.59 1.37
N LYS A 92 -0.88 -7.34 1.80
CA LYS A 92 0.41 -6.91 2.37
C LYS A 92 0.60 -7.45 3.83
N PRO A 93 1.85 -7.68 4.25
CA PRO A 93 3.04 -7.84 3.41
C PRO A 93 2.94 -9.10 2.55
N MET A 94 3.58 -9.08 1.36
CA MET A 94 3.48 -10.17 0.40
C MET A 94 3.82 -11.54 1.00
N THR A 95 4.85 -11.60 1.85
CA THR A 95 5.31 -12.76 2.60
C THR A 95 5.97 -12.32 3.91
N ASP A 96 6.29 -13.24 4.80
CA ASP A 96 7.07 -12.96 6.02
C ASP A 96 8.57 -12.81 5.73
N LYS A 97 9.09 -13.49 4.67
CA LYS A 97 10.51 -13.54 4.35
C LYS A 97 10.79 -13.09 2.92
N ILE A 98 11.99 -12.56 2.73
CA ILE A 98 12.45 -12.06 1.41
C ILE A 98 12.59 -13.21 0.41
N ASP A 99 13.16 -14.33 0.81
CA ASP A 99 13.37 -15.50 -0.04
C ASP A 99 12.07 -16.13 -0.52
N GLU A 100 11.04 -16.12 0.31
CA GLU A 100 9.68 -16.53 -0.07
C GLU A 100 9.12 -15.62 -1.16
N ALA A 101 9.22 -14.29 -1.00
CA ALA A 101 8.76 -13.34 -2.02
C ALA A 101 9.54 -13.49 -3.34
N GLU A 102 10.87 -13.67 -3.27
CA GLU A 102 11.71 -13.92 -4.45
C GLU A 102 11.31 -15.22 -5.17
N THR A 103 10.99 -16.27 -4.41
CA THR A 103 10.50 -17.54 -4.94
C THR A 103 9.19 -17.38 -5.70
N LEU A 104 8.21 -16.67 -5.12
CA LEU A 104 6.93 -16.41 -5.79
C LEU A 104 7.09 -15.60 -7.07
N ILE A 105 7.97 -14.59 -7.08
CA ILE A 105 8.24 -13.78 -8.27
C ILE A 105 8.87 -14.64 -9.38
N ASN A 106 9.83 -15.50 -9.05
CA ASN A 106 10.46 -16.38 -10.02
C ASN A 106 9.45 -17.38 -10.58
N LEU A 107 8.63 -17.98 -9.73
CA LEU A 107 7.56 -18.90 -10.11
C LEU A 107 6.52 -18.24 -11.02
N SER A 108 6.11 -17.01 -10.68
CA SER A 108 5.19 -16.22 -11.50
C SER A 108 5.72 -16.00 -12.92
N LYS A 109 7.02 -15.71 -13.07
CA LYS A 109 7.67 -15.57 -14.38
C LYS A 109 7.75 -16.89 -15.12
N GLU A 110 8.10 -17.98 -14.45
CA GLU A 110 8.18 -19.32 -15.03
C GLU A 110 6.82 -19.80 -15.55
N LYS A 111 5.78 -19.61 -14.78
CA LYS A 111 4.41 -20.06 -15.10
C LYS A 111 3.60 -19.04 -15.89
N SER A 112 4.18 -17.90 -16.25
CA SER A 112 3.44 -16.76 -16.85
C SER A 112 2.24 -16.31 -16.00
N GLY A 113 2.35 -16.47 -14.68
CA GLY A 113 1.37 -16.05 -13.71
C GLY A 113 1.47 -14.55 -13.45
N LEU A 114 0.47 -13.99 -12.77
CA LEU A 114 0.43 -12.58 -12.39
C LEU A 114 0.31 -12.48 -10.87
N ILE A 115 1.13 -11.62 -10.26
CA ILE A 115 1.04 -11.29 -8.83
C ILE A 115 0.71 -9.81 -8.69
N GLN A 116 -0.41 -9.49 -8.03
CA GLN A 116 -0.70 -8.15 -7.51
C GLN A 116 -0.64 -8.18 -5.98
N VAL A 117 0.05 -7.19 -5.39
CA VAL A 117 0.18 -7.07 -3.93
C VAL A 117 -0.74 -5.98 -3.41
N GLY A 118 -1.42 -6.23 -2.29
CA GLY A 118 -2.45 -5.38 -1.66
C GLY A 118 -1.91 -4.10 -1.02
N HIS A 119 -1.13 -3.29 -1.75
CA HIS A 119 -0.76 -1.95 -1.32
C HIS A 119 -1.85 -0.93 -1.69
N VAL A 120 -2.98 -1.04 -1.02
CA VAL A 120 -4.22 -0.30 -1.29
C VAL A 120 -4.06 1.22 -1.40
N GLU A 121 -3.09 1.82 -0.71
CA GLU A 121 -2.85 3.27 -0.76
C GLU A 121 -2.38 3.76 -2.15
N ARG A 122 -1.88 2.87 -3.03
CA ARG A 122 -1.63 3.17 -4.44
C ARG A 122 -2.90 3.55 -5.21
N PHE A 123 -4.06 3.09 -4.73
CA PHE A 123 -5.39 3.33 -5.30
C PHE A 123 -6.18 4.41 -4.55
N ASN A 124 -5.57 5.06 -3.57
CA ASN A 124 -6.16 6.20 -2.89
C ASN A 124 -6.30 7.38 -3.86
N SER A 125 -7.51 7.92 -4.00
CA SER A 125 -7.82 8.95 -5.00
C SER A 125 -7.00 10.24 -4.83
N ALA A 126 -6.71 10.64 -3.58
CA ALA A 126 -5.86 11.79 -3.31
C ALA A 126 -4.40 11.53 -3.73
N PHE A 127 -3.88 10.32 -3.51
CA PHE A 127 -2.54 9.96 -3.96
C PHE A 127 -2.46 9.87 -5.49
N ILE A 128 -3.45 9.27 -6.15
CA ILE A 128 -3.49 9.21 -7.63
C ILE A 128 -3.44 10.62 -8.22
N GLU A 129 -4.26 11.53 -7.69
CA GLU A 129 -4.28 12.92 -8.18
C GLU A 129 -2.97 13.66 -7.87
N SER A 130 -2.34 13.38 -6.71
CA SER A 130 -1.09 14.03 -6.31
C SER A 130 0.09 13.76 -7.24
N LYS A 131 0.08 12.65 -7.99
CA LYS A 131 1.15 12.28 -8.94
C LYS A 131 1.37 13.32 -10.03
N LYS A 132 0.37 14.13 -10.36
CA LYS A 132 0.50 15.25 -11.30
C LYS A 132 1.45 16.34 -10.80
N TYR A 133 1.57 16.48 -9.47
CA TYR A 133 2.31 17.54 -8.80
C TYR A 133 3.64 17.06 -8.21
N ILE A 134 3.74 15.77 -7.83
CA ILE A 134 4.97 15.17 -7.29
C ILE A 134 5.89 14.81 -8.46
N LYS A 135 7.05 15.49 -8.57
CA LYS A 135 8.02 15.26 -9.64
C LYS A 135 9.37 14.78 -9.11
N GLN A 136 10.03 15.58 -8.32
CA GLN A 136 11.36 15.32 -7.76
C GLN A 136 11.38 15.74 -6.29
N PRO A 137 10.77 14.96 -5.38
CA PRO A 137 10.78 15.30 -3.97
C PRO A 137 12.20 15.27 -3.43
N MET A 138 12.56 16.32 -2.68
CA MET A 138 13.85 16.48 -2.01
C MET A 138 13.76 16.04 -0.55
N PHE A 139 12.58 16.24 0.05
CA PHE A 139 12.29 15.82 1.40
C PHE A 139 10.85 15.28 1.48
N ILE A 140 10.69 14.16 2.18
CA ILE A 140 9.37 13.53 2.39
C ILE A 140 9.17 13.31 3.89
N GLU A 141 7.99 13.60 4.37
CA GLU A 141 7.58 13.34 5.75
C GLU A 141 6.27 12.57 5.76
N THR A 142 6.24 11.42 6.43
CA THR A 142 5.03 10.61 6.56
C THR A 142 4.68 10.35 8.02
N HIS A 143 3.38 10.40 8.31
CA HIS A 143 2.84 10.03 9.60
C HIS A 143 1.67 9.06 9.41
N ARG A 144 1.82 7.85 9.95
CA ARG A 144 0.76 6.84 10.01
C ARG A 144 0.51 6.46 11.46
N LEU A 145 -0.45 7.16 12.04
CA LEU A 145 -0.80 7.06 13.44
C LEU A 145 -2.16 6.38 13.58
N GLY A 146 -2.22 5.33 14.38
CA GLY A 146 -3.45 4.59 14.69
C GLY A 146 -3.75 4.62 16.19
N GLN A 147 -5.04 4.61 16.54
CA GLN A 147 -5.47 4.34 17.91
C GLN A 147 -5.17 2.87 18.23
N PHE A 148 -4.92 2.60 19.50
CA PHE A 148 -4.65 1.23 19.96
C PHE A 148 -5.82 0.30 19.62
N ASN A 149 -5.47 -0.80 18.96
CA ASN A 149 -6.38 -1.89 18.67
C ASN A 149 -5.70 -3.20 19.11
N PRO A 150 -6.29 -4.00 19.99
CA PRO A 150 -5.69 -5.26 20.44
C PRO A 150 -5.53 -6.31 19.34
N ARG A 151 -6.12 -6.10 18.16
CA ARG A 151 -5.91 -6.95 16.99
C ARG A 151 -4.61 -6.58 16.30
N GLY A 152 -3.79 -7.57 15.95
CA GLY A 152 -2.55 -7.37 15.19
C GLY A 152 -1.37 -6.84 16.01
N ILE A 153 -1.39 -6.98 17.34
CA ILE A 153 -0.25 -6.64 18.21
C ILE A 153 0.94 -7.59 18.04
N ASP A 154 0.70 -8.74 17.45
CA ASP A 154 1.68 -9.77 17.08
C ASP A 154 2.52 -9.38 15.85
N VAL A 155 2.03 -8.45 15.02
CA VAL A 155 2.76 -7.95 13.84
C VAL A 155 3.50 -6.66 14.21
N PRO A 156 4.80 -6.52 13.89
CA PRO A 156 5.54 -5.28 14.09
C PRO A 156 4.90 -4.08 13.38
N VAL A 157 4.90 -2.91 14.04
CA VAL A 157 4.27 -1.68 13.48
C VAL A 157 4.82 -1.29 12.10
N ILE A 158 6.04 -1.73 11.78
CA ILE A 158 6.67 -1.50 10.49
C ILE A 158 5.94 -2.29 9.38
N LEU A 159 5.68 -3.57 9.59
CA LEU A 159 5.01 -4.45 8.63
C LEU A 159 3.49 -4.23 8.60
N ASP A 160 2.91 -3.77 9.72
CA ASP A 160 1.48 -3.49 9.77
C ASP A 160 1.14 -2.12 9.17
N LEU A 161 1.83 -1.06 9.61
CA LEU A 161 1.50 0.33 9.27
C LEU A 161 2.51 0.98 8.34
N MET A 162 3.80 1.01 8.69
CA MET A 162 4.81 1.78 7.96
C MET A 162 5.02 1.29 6.52
N ILE A 163 4.78 0.01 6.26
CA ILE A 163 4.97 -0.59 4.94
C ILE A 163 4.15 0.10 3.83
N HIS A 164 2.99 0.65 4.17
CA HIS A 164 2.19 1.43 3.23
C HIS A 164 2.90 2.71 2.80
N ASP A 165 3.54 3.40 3.74
CA ASP A 165 4.27 4.64 3.46
C ASP A 165 5.60 4.35 2.78
N ILE A 166 6.25 3.23 3.09
CA ILE A 166 7.43 2.73 2.38
C ILE A 166 7.08 2.53 0.90
N ASP A 167 5.98 1.84 0.61
CA ASP A 167 5.52 1.61 -0.75
C ASP A 167 5.25 2.93 -1.51
N ILE A 168 4.57 3.89 -0.88
CA ILE A 168 4.31 5.21 -1.46
C ILE A 168 5.63 5.94 -1.79
N ILE A 169 6.60 5.94 -0.86
CA ILE A 169 7.90 6.58 -1.06
C ILE A 169 8.65 5.93 -2.22
N LEU A 170 8.70 4.60 -2.27
CA LEU A 170 9.37 3.87 -3.36
C LEU A 170 8.70 4.10 -4.72
N ASN A 171 7.41 4.42 -4.74
CA ASN A 171 6.68 4.75 -5.98
C ASN A 171 7.03 6.14 -6.51
N VAL A 172 7.37 7.10 -5.65
CA VAL A 172 7.63 8.49 -6.07
C VAL A 172 9.12 8.85 -6.13
N VAL A 173 9.99 8.12 -5.43
CA VAL A 173 11.44 8.35 -5.43
C VAL A 173 12.12 7.32 -6.31
N ASN A 174 12.49 7.72 -7.52
CA ASN A 174 13.25 6.86 -8.43
C ASN A 174 14.76 6.98 -8.17
N SER A 175 15.23 6.43 -7.06
CA SER A 175 16.66 6.43 -6.68
C SER A 175 16.95 5.26 -5.75
N LYS A 176 18.21 4.81 -5.73
CA LYS A 176 18.67 3.80 -4.78
C LYS A 176 18.74 4.38 -3.38
N ILE A 177 18.53 3.52 -2.40
CA ILE A 177 18.70 3.88 -0.98
C ILE A 177 20.19 3.86 -0.66
N GLN A 178 20.68 4.96 -0.08
CA GLN A 178 22.04 5.11 0.39
C GLN A 178 22.19 4.69 1.85
N LYS A 179 21.21 5.08 2.71
CA LYS A 179 21.28 4.84 4.15
C LYS A 179 19.89 4.72 4.75
N ILE A 180 19.77 3.85 5.76
CA ILE A 180 18.60 3.75 6.62
C ILE A 180 19.05 3.89 8.07
N SER A 181 18.36 4.73 8.84
CA SER A 181 18.50 4.86 10.29
C SER A 181 17.11 4.77 10.90
N ALA A 182 16.93 3.94 11.91
CA ALA A 182 15.62 3.74 12.52
C ALA A 182 15.71 3.51 14.02
N THR A 183 14.65 3.88 14.71
CA THR A 183 14.43 3.62 16.14
C THR A 183 13.00 3.20 16.38
N GLY A 184 12.77 2.41 17.41
CA GLY A 184 11.44 1.95 17.79
C GLY A 184 11.29 1.84 19.30
N VAL A 185 10.05 1.92 19.77
CA VAL A 185 9.69 1.85 21.19
C VAL A 185 8.54 0.86 21.37
N SER A 186 8.73 -0.09 22.29
CA SER A 186 7.68 -1.00 22.77
C SER A 186 7.09 -0.40 24.04
N VAL A 187 5.78 -0.18 24.06
CA VAL A 187 5.06 0.47 25.19
C VAL A 187 3.99 -0.46 25.77
N ILE A 188 3.24 -1.13 24.90
CA ILE A 188 2.10 -1.97 25.27
C ILE A 188 2.34 -3.42 24.84
N SER A 189 2.96 -3.65 23.68
CA SER A 189 3.22 -4.98 23.12
C SER A 189 4.70 -5.38 23.26
N ASP A 190 5.00 -6.67 23.04
CA ASP A 190 6.38 -7.18 23.00
C ASP A 190 7.12 -6.73 21.73
N SER A 191 6.39 -6.30 20.70
CA SER A 191 6.95 -5.70 19.49
C SER A 191 6.91 -4.17 19.57
N HIS A 192 7.61 -3.48 18.67
CA HIS A 192 7.58 -2.02 18.64
C HIS A 192 6.19 -1.49 18.30
N ASP A 193 5.65 -0.62 19.15
CA ASP A 193 4.35 0.06 18.99
C ASP A 193 4.48 1.40 18.26
N ILE A 194 5.67 2.01 18.36
CA ILE A 194 6.05 3.22 17.64
C ILE A 194 7.37 2.95 16.94
N ALA A 195 7.49 3.40 15.70
CA ALA A 195 8.75 3.38 14.97
C ALA A 195 8.93 4.69 14.19
N ASN A 196 10.17 5.16 14.17
CA ASN A 196 10.62 6.24 13.29
C ASN A 196 11.76 5.72 12.42
N ALA A 197 11.71 6.01 11.13
CA ALA A 197 12.74 5.66 10.17
C ALA A 197 13.11 6.87 9.32
N ARG A 198 14.41 7.03 9.06
CA ARG A 198 14.97 7.99 8.11
C ARG A 198 15.66 7.22 6.99
N ILE A 199 15.21 7.45 5.77
CA ILE A 199 15.75 6.87 4.54
C ILE A 199 16.41 7.98 3.74
N GLU A 200 17.68 7.82 3.40
CA GLU A 200 18.46 8.72 2.55
C GLU A 200 18.71 8.05 1.21
N PHE A 201 18.45 8.76 0.11
CA PHE A 201 18.57 8.26 -1.25
C PHE A 201 19.82 8.83 -1.94
N GLU A 202 20.38 8.11 -2.91
CA GLU A 202 21.58 8.54 -3.66
C GLU A 202 21.37 9.87 -4.41
N ASN A 203 20.13 10.19 -4.81
CA ASN A 203 19.79 11.47 -5.45
C ASN A 203 19.65 12.64 -4.47
N GLY A 204 19.95 12.43 -3.19
CA GLY A 204 19.85 13.44 -2.13
C GLY A 204 18.46 13.59 -1.50
N CYS A 205 17.43 12.88 -1.99
CA CYS A 205 16.13 12.86 -1.34
C CYS A 205 16.24 12.20 0.04
N VAL A 206 15.50 12.74 1.00
CA VAL A 206 15.40 12.20 2.36
C VAL A 206 13.94 11.97 2.71
N ALA A 207 13.61 10.80 3.25
CA ALA A 207 12.29 10.50 3.75
C ALA A 207 12.32 10.17 5.24
N ASN A 208 11.48 10.86 6.03
CA ASN A 208 11.24 10.55 7.44
C ASN A 208 9.85 9.90 7.58
N LEU A 209 9.81 8.71 8.16
CA LEU A 209 8.59 7.95 8.38
C LEU A 209 8.33 7.78 9.88
N THR A 210 7.12 8.04 10.31
CA THR A 210 6.68 7.76 11.67
C THR A 210 5.41 6.91 11.63
N ALA A 211 5.46 5.73 12.25
CA ALA A 211 4.31 4.87 12.44
C ALA A 211 4.06 4.61 13.92
N SER A 212 2.81 4.67 14.35
CA SER A 212 2.41 4.40 15.73
C SER A 212 1.03 3.74 15.76
N ARG A 213 0.87 2.70 16.59
CA ARG A 213 -0.42 2.04 16.85
C ARG A 213 -1.05 2.47 18.19
N ILE A 214 -0.44 3.40 18.92
CA ILE A 214 -0.85 3.83 20.26
C ILE A 214 -1.10 5.34 20.35
N SER A 215 -1.54 5.95 19.26
CA SER A 215 -1.84 7.38 19.19
C SER A 215 -3.28 7.69 19.59
N LEU A 216 -3.53 8.90 20.08
CA LEU A 216 -4.88 9.34 20.47
C LEU A 216 -5.81 9.54 19.27
N LYS A 217 -5.27 9.92 18.12
CA LYS A 217 -6.01 10.18 16.90
C LYS A 217 -5.39 9.44 15.72
N ASN A 218 -6.23 8.99 14.79
CA ASN A 218 -5.78 8.47 13.54
C ASN A 218 -5.23 9.58 12.64
N MET A 219 -4.10 9.32 11.97
CA MET A 219 -3.52 10.18 10.94
C MET A 219 -2.87 9.30 9.87
N ARG A 220 -3.07 9.63 8.61
CA ARG A 220 -2.40 8.99 7.49
C ARG A 220 -2.02 10.06 6.49
N LYS A 221 -0.89 10.72 6.72
CA LYS A 221 -0.53 11.93 5.98
C LYS A 221 0.90 11.85 5.46
N SER A 222 1.08 12.19 4.18
CA SER A 222 2.40 12.32 3.56
C SER A 222 2.57 13.72 2.97
N ARG A 223 3.74 14.30 3.19
CA ARG A 223 4.13 15.63 2.70
C ARG A 223 5.38 15.50 1.86
N PHE A 224 5.32 16.06 0.67
CA PHE A 224 6.38 16.02 -0.32
C PHE A 224 6.86 17.44 -0.58
N PHE A 225 8.13 17.68 -0.28
CA PHE A 225 8.78 18.97 -0.49
C PHE A 225 9.72 18.86 -1.69
N GLN A 226 9.54 19.71 -2.66
CA GLN A 226 10.38 19.81 -3.86
C GLN A 226 10.70 21.29 -4.16
N LYS A 227 11.55 21.54 -5.15
CA LYS A 227 12.06 22.88 -5.40
C LYS A 227 10.99 23.94 -5.63
N ASP A 228 9.92 23.56 -6.30
CA ASP A 228 8.86 24.44 -6.80
C ASP A 228 7.46 24.12 -6.24
N ALA A 229 7.36 23.10 -5.41
CA ALA A 229 6.07 22.75 -4.80
C ALA A 229 6.20 22.04 -3.45
N TYR A 230 5.16 22.24 -2.65
CA TYR A 230 4.82 21.44 -1.48
C TYR A 230 3.51 20.71 -1.79
N VAL A 231 3.50 19.39 -1.59
CA VAL A 231 2.31 18.56 -1.83
C VAL A 231 1.98 17.79 -0.54
N SER A 232 0.78 17.93 -0.04
CA SER A 232 0.29 17.26 1.17
C SER A 232 -0.87 16.35 0.81
N VAL A 233 -0.71 15.05 1.05
CA VAL A 233 -1.73 14.02 0.83
C VAL A 233 -2.21 13.50 2.17
N ASP A 234 -3.49 13.63 2.46
CA ASP A 234 -4.14 12.95 3.56
C ASP A 234 -4.90 11.73 3.05
N PHE A 235 -4.38 10.53 3.35
CA PHE A 235 -4.95 9.27 2.89
C PHE A 235 -6.22 8.89 3.66
N LEU A 236 -6.41 9.44 4.87
CA LEU A 236 -7.56 9.14 5.70
C LEU A 236 -8.80 9.90 5.24
N THR A 237 -8.63 11.22 5.00
CA THR A 237 -9.73 12.11 4.53
C THR A 237 -9.79 12.20 3.01
N LYS A 238 -8.81 11.63 2.30
CA LYS A 238 -8.65 11.70 0.84
C LYS A 238 -8.56 13.16 0.35
N GLU A 239 -7.81 13.97 1.08
CA GLU A 239 -7.57 15.37 0.73
C GLU A 239 -6.18 15.56 0.14
N LEU A 240 -6.09 16.49 -0.80
CA LEU A 240 -4.86 16.93 -1.45
C LEU A 240 -4.74 18.44 -1.33
N GLU A 241 -3.61 18.90 -0.81
CA GLU A 241 -3.22 20.31 -0.77
C GLU A 241 -1.90 20.48 -1.51
N VAL A 242 -1.88 21.47 -2.40
CA VAL A 242 -0.71 21.77 -3.23
C VAL A 242 -0.38 23.24 -3.13
N VAL A 243 0.85 23.54 -2.76
CA VAL A 243 1.40 24.90 -2.80
C VAL A 243 2.50 24.89 -3.87
N GLN A 244 2.37 25.72 -4.89
CA GLN A 244 3.35 25.84 -5.98
C GLN A 244 4.02 27.22 -5.96
N LEU A 245 5.27 27.26 -6.38
CA LEU A 245 6.04 28.48 -6.56
C LEU A 245 6.30 28.69 -8.05
N GLU A 246 5.84 29.82 -8.57
CA GLU A 246 6.11 30.24 -9.95
C GLU A 246 6.97 31.50 -9.98
N ASP A 247 7.80 31.65 -11.00
CA ASP A 247 8.55 32.88 -11.21
C ASP A 247 7.57 34.02 -11.51
N PHE A 248 7.71 35.12 -10.79
CA PHE A 248 6.84 36.28 -10.94
C PHE A 248 7.60 37.48 -11.53
N VAL A 249 7.12 37.91 -12.69
CA VAL A 249 7.66 39.11 -13.39
C VAL A 249 6.48 40.03 -13.70
N GLY A 250 6.51 41.24 -13.16
CA GLY A 250 5.46 42.24 -13.39
C GLY A 250 4.92 42.88 -12.11
N SER A 251 3.77 43.55 -12.21
CA SER A 251 3.02 44.09 -11.08
C SER A 251 2.09 43.05 -10.47
N SER A 252 2.06 42.96 -9.15
CA SER A 252 1.11 42.08 -8.44
C SER A 252 -0.29 42.69 -8.39
N ASP A 253 -1.30 41.85 -8.59
CA ASP A 253 -2.68 42.20 -8.27
C ASP A 253 -2.92 42.04 -6.75
N ASP A 254 -3.97 42.65 -6.23
CA ASP A 254 -4.30 42.71 -4.78
C ASP A 254 -4.49 41.29 -4.14
N PHE A 255 -4.67 40.25 -4.99
CA PHE A 255 -4.87 38.86 -4.56
C PHE A 255 -3.63 37.98 -4.73
N ASP A 256 -2.55 38.50 -5.31
CA ASP A 256 -1.32 37.72 -5.51
C ASP A 256 -0.50 37.66 -4.22
N ILE A 257 -0.18 36.45 -3.76
CA ILE A 257 0.79 36.25 -2.69
C ILE A 257 2.16 36.15 -3.33
N VAL A 258 2.92 37.22 -3.30
CA VAL A 258 4.27 37.29 -3.89
C VAL A 258 5.32 37.27 -2.78
N PHE A 259 6.26 36.37 -2.92
CA PHE A 259 7.43 36.24 -2.05
C PHE A 259 8.68 36.79 -2.77
N ASP A 260 9.36 37.74 -2.12
CA ASP A 260 10.65 38.26 -2.60
C ASP A 260 11.78 37.58 -1.80
N PRO A 261 12.57 36.67 -2.44
CA PRO A 261 13.68 36.02 -1.75
C PRO A 261 14.89 36.92 -1.51
N GLY A 262 14.86 38.17 -2.01
CA GLY A 262 15.95 39.11 -1.89
C GLY A 262 17.19 38.79 -2.74
N ASN A 263 18.28 39.55 -2.56
CA ASN A 263 19.56 39.33 -3.22
C ASN A 263 19.52 39.26 -4.75
N GLY A 264 18.60 39.97 -5.41
CA GLY A 264 18.46 39.99 -6.87
C GLY A 264 17.85 38.70 -7.46
N LYS A 265 17.34 37.82 -6.65
CA LYS A 265 16.61 36.63 -7.13
C LYS A 265 15.24 37.01 -7.66
N VAL A 266 14.72 36.22 -8.59
CA VAL A 266 13.38 36.39 -9.16
C VAL A 266 12.34 36.22 -8.06
N LYS A 267 11.39 37.15 -7.98
CA LYS A 267 10.23 37.04 -7.09
C LYS A 267 9.45 35.78 -7.43
N LYS A 268 8.78 35.19 -6.45
CA LYS A 268 7.96 34.01 -6.58
C LYS A 268 6.51 34.32 -6.25
N ARG A 269 5.58 33.86 -7.09
CA ARG A 269 4.16 33.81 -6.77
C ARG A 269 3.85 32.49 -6.08
N ILE A 270 3.11 32.54 -4.99
CA ILE A 270 2.62 31.36 -4.28
C ILE A 270 1.21 31.06 -4.79
N LEU A 271 1.05 29.88 -5.38
CA LEU A 271 -0.25 29.35 -5.81
C LEU A 271 -0.69 28.28 -4.82
N PHE A 272 -1.87 28.45 -4.24
CA PHE A 272 -2.48 27.45 -3.38
C PHE A 272 -3.61 26.76 -4.13
N ASN A 273 -3.54 25.42 -4.22
CA ASN A 273 -4.54 24.60 -4.88
C ASN A 273 -5.00 23.47 -3.95
N LYS A 274 -6.30 23.32 -3.79
CA LYS A 274 -6.94 22.20 -3.11
C LYS A 274 -7.90 21.52 -4.09
N PRO A 275 -7.40 20.57 -4.91
CA PRO A 275 -8.23 19.89 -5.90
C PRO A 275 -9.40 19.18 -5.25
N ASN A 276 -10.55 19.22 -5.91
CA ASN A 276 -11.69 18.41 -5.50
C ASN A 276 -11.44 16.95 -5.88
N ILE A 277 -11.32 16.08 -4.92
CA ILE A 277 -11.04 14.65 -5.12
C ILE A 277 -12.36 13.89 -5.17
N LEU A 278 -12.61 13.18 -6.25
CA LEU A 278 -13.73 12.25 -6.35
C LEU A 278 -13.48 11.07 -5.40
N GLU A 279 -14.43 10.87 -4.52
CA GLU A 279 -14.32 9.81 -3.52
C GLU A 279 -14.52 8.44 -4.19
N THR A 280 -13.48 7.59 -4.11
CA THR A 280 -13.51 6.21 -4.59
C THR A 280 -13.22 5.24 -3.44
N ASN A 281 -13.59 3.98 -3.62
CA ASN A 281 -13.19 2.92 -2.69
C ASN A 281 -11.88 2.30 -3.21
N ALA A 282 -10.77 2.55 -2.52
CA ALA A 282 -9.44 2.11 -2.95
C ALA A 282 -9.33 0.59 -3.12
N ILE A 283 -9.92 -0.23 -2.24
CA ILE A 283 -9.94 -1.69 -2.38
C ILE A 283 -10.74 -2.11 -3.63
N LYS A 284 -11.84 -1.43 -3.92
CA LYS A 284 -12.61 -1.70 -5.13
C LYS A 284 -11.82 -1.39 -6.40
N GLU A 285 -11.14 -0.23 -6.43
CA GLU A 285 -10.28 0.16 -7.55
C GLU A 285 -9.09 -0.82 -7.72
N GLU A 286 -8.55 -1.30 -6.63
CA GLU A 286 -7.47 -2.29 -6.61
C GLU A 286 -7.90 -3.63 -7.22
N LEU A 287 -9.07 -4.13 -6.86
CA LEU A 287 -9.64 -5.36 -7.44
C LEU A 287 -10.06 -5.18 -8.91
N ILE A 288 -10.57 -4.00 -9.29
CA ILE A 288 -10.82 -3.67 -10.71
C ILE A 288 -9.50 -3.66 -11.50
N SER A 289 -8.44 -3.09 -10.93
CA SER A 289 -7.11 -3.07 -11.54
C SER A 289 -6.55 -4.48 -11.72
N PHE A 290 -6.69 -5.34 -10.72
CA PHE A 290 -6.27 -6.75 -10.79
C PHE A 290 -6.99 -7.49 -11.93
N HIS A 291 -8.32 -7.35 -12.01
CA HIS A 291 -9.10 -7.90 -13.12
C HIS A 291 -8.58 -7.42 -14.48
N SER A 292 -8.37 -6.09 -14.61
CA SER A 292 -7.90 -5.48 -15.85
C SER A 292 -6.53 -6.02 -16.27
N SER A 293 -5.62 -6.18 -15.32
CA SER A 293 -4.27 -6.72 -15.58
C SER A 293 -4.32 -8.16 -16.10
N ILE A 294 -5.20 -8.99 -15.55
CA ILE A 294 -5.39 -10.39 -16.00
C ILE A 294 -5.97 -10.42 -17.42
N VAL A 295 -7.07 -9.71 -17.65
CA VAL A 295 -7.79 -9.75 -18.93
C VAL A 295 -6.96 -9.17 -20.07
N ASN A 296 -6.28 -8.05 -19.81
CA ASN A 296 -5.47 -7.35 -20.81
C ASN A 296 -4.03 -7.87 -20.90
N LYS A 297 -3.64 -8.80 -20.03
CA LYS A 297 -2.26 -9.33 -19.92
C LYS A 297 -1.23 -8.22 -19.75
N THR A 298 -1.54 -7.23 -18.91
CA THR A 298 -0.66 -6.10 -18.60
C THR A 298 -0.08 -6.24 -17.20
N PRO A 299 1.10 -5.67 -16.92
CA PRO A 299 1.64 -5.66 -15.57
C PRO A 299 0.66 -5.02 -14.59
N PRO A 300 0.51 -5.54 -13.36
CA PRO A 300 -0.34 -4.96 -12.35
C PRO A 300 0.23 -3.63 -11.85
N VAL A 301 -0.65 -2.76 -11.36
CA VAL A 301 -0.28 -1.44 -10.79
C VAL A 301 0.66 -1.59 -9.59
N VAL A 302 0.49 -2.67 -8.83
CA VAL A 302 1.36 -3.06 -7.71
C VAL A 302 1.84 -4.48 -7.97
N SER A 303 3.02 -4.60 -8.54
CA SER A 303 3.60 -5.90 -8.92
C SER A 303 4.17 -6.66 -7.71
N GLY A 304 4.48 -7.94 -7.90
CA GLY A 304 5.23 -8.73 -6.92
C GLY A 304 6.59 -8.10 -6.61
N GLU A 305 7.26 -7.51 -7.61
CA GLU A 305 8.52 -6.78 -7.43
C GLU A 305 8.36 -5.55 -6.56
N ASP A 306 7.24 -4.82 -6.63
CA ASP A 306 6.96 -3.69 -5.75
C ASP A 306 6.73 -4.17 -4.31
N GLY A 307 5.98 -5.27 -4.13
CA GLY A 307 5.79 -5.91 -2.83
C GLY A 307 7.11 -6.36 -2.20
N LEU A 308 7.99 -6.99 -2.99
CA LEU A 308 9.32 -7.41 -2.55
C LEU A 308 10.19 -6.21 -2.15
N LYS A 309 10.18 -5.11 -2.92
CA LYS A 309 10.92 -3.89 -2.58
C LYS A 309 10.46 -3.32 -1.24
N SER A 310 9.15 -3.19 -1.05
CA SER A 310 8.57 -2.68 0.19
C SER A 310 8.91 -3.57 1.39
N LEU A 311 8.85 -4.89 1.22
CA LEU A 311 9.23 -5.87 2.24
C LEU A 311 10.71 -5.77 2.59
N LYS A 312 11.61 -5.71 1.60
CA LYS A 312 13.06 -5.55 1.82
C LYS A 312 13.37 -4.32 2.68
N ILE A 313 12.78 -3.19 2.35
CA ILE A 313 13.01 -1.95 3.10
C ILE A 313 12.42 -2.04 4.51
N ALA A 314 11.25 -2.62 4.68
CA ALA A 314 10.65 -2.85 6.00
C ALA A 314 11.57 -3.72 6.88
N ILE A 315 12.14 -4.78 6.34
CA ILE A 315 13.10 -5.65 7.06
C ILE A 315 14.39 -4.89 7.39
N MET A 316 14.96 -4.12 6.44
CA MET A 316 16.15 -3.29 6.70
C MET A 316 15.92 -2.26 7.81
N ILE A 317 14.72 -1.67 7.89
CA ILE A 317 14.33 -0.76 8.97
C ILE A 317 14.34 -1.52 10.30
N MET A 318 13.72 -2.70 10.37
CA MET A 318 13.69 -3.53 11.58
C MET A 318 15.11 -3.96 12.02
N GLU A 319 15.98 -4.29 11.09
CA GLU A 319 17.39 -4.61 11.37
C GLU A 319 18.18 -3.40 11.88
N SER A 320 17.93 -2.21 11.34
CA SER A 320 18.54 -0.97 11.80
C SER A 320 18.18 -0.66 13.26
N MET A 321 16.93 -0.93 13.66
CA MET A 321 16.49 -0.73 15.05
C MET A 321 17.20 -1.66 16.04
N LYS A 322 17.50 -2.92 15.65
CA LYS A 322 18.24 -3.87 16.50
C LYS A 322 19.68 -3.46 16.79
N LYS A 323 20.29 -2.66 15.92
CA LYS A 323 21.67 -2.17 16.10
C LYS A 323 21.77 -0.94 16.99
N THR A 324 20.65 -0.29 17.27
CA THR A 324 20.59 0.97 18.03
C THR A 324 20.23 0.73 19.51
N ASN A 325 19.75 -0.46 19.85
CA ASN A 325 19.51 -0.96 21.21
C ASN A 325 20.67 -1.86 21.66
#